data_b8484620e29f748c319cef3a46675d39
#
_entry.id   b8484620e29f748c319cef3a46675d39
#
_cell.length_a   1.000
_cell.length_b   1.000
_cell.length_c   1.000
_cell.angle_alpha   90.00
_cell.angle_beta   90.00
_cell.angle_gamma   90.00
#
_symmetry.space_group_name_H-M   'P 1'
#
loop_
_entity.id
_entity.type
_entity.pdbx_description
1 polymer ?
#
loop_
_entity_poly.entity_id
_entity_poly.type
_entity_poly.pdbx_seq_one_letter_code
_entity_poly.pdbx_strand_id
1 'polypeptide(L)'
;MNKNRKIKRGVTAGIAAGMSFLLGALPVCAADTSVSKDETVYVNADATGSQKQVTVSNWLKNAGLEDTVADESTLEGIKNIKGTETFTETGDTLTWDTDGKDIYYQGTTDKDLPVSVKLTYILDGKEIFPQDLKGKSGHLQIKVDYTNHEKKTVSIDGKSEEVFSPFVMLTGLILPTETFSNVMIDNGKVISDGNRNIVLGFTTPGLKESLGINEDTSITLPESLEISADVTDFRMSSTFTVGLSDLFDQLNLKDISDMDSLKSSLDELEDAAMQLVDGSSQLSEGADTLGSSYGEFDAGIQTLKTGIDALQEGAGALSDGINSYTTGADQLNDGIQTYLGSNGVLTGKVTEYVNGVNTFVLGAKSYTEGTDQLCGGG
;
A
#
# COMPACT_ATOMS: atom_id res chain seq x y z
N MET A 1 28.54 -31.65 11.04
CA MET A 1 28.96 -30.24 10.84
C MET A 1 27.78 -29.47 10.25
N ASN A 2 26.91 -28.97 11.15
CA ASN A 2 25.66 -28.33 10.76
C ASN A 2 25.78 -26.83 11.01
N LYS A 3 25.85 -26.03 9.95
CA LYS A 3 25.91 -24.56 10.03
C LYS A 3 24.49 -24.02 10.16
N ASN A 4 24.05 -23.69 11.37
CA ASN A 4 22.89 -22.88 11.65
C ASN A 4 23.12 -21.46 11.09
N ARG A 5 22.51 -21.15 9.96
CA ARG A 5 22.35 -19.77 9.48
C ARG A 5 21.22 -19.10 10.26
N LYS A 6 21.57 -18.37 11.30
CA LYS A 6 20.66 -17.39 11.92
C LYS A 6 20.42 -16.27 10.91
N ILE A 7 19.23 -16.24 10.33
CA ILE A 7 18.73 -15.07 9.58
C ILE A 7 18.40 -14.02 10.65
N LYS A 8 19.29 -13.05 10.82
CA LYS A 8 18.96 -11.81 11.52
C LYS A 8 17.99 -11.03 10.63
N ARG A 9 16.71 -11.07 10.94
CA ARG A 9 15.74 -10.08 10.45
C ARG A 9 16.07 -8.74 11.12
N GLY A 10 16.89 -7.95 10.47
CA GLY A 10 17.00 -6.55 10.76
C GLY A 10 15.69 -5.89 10.30
N VAL A 11 14.84 -5.51 11.24
CA VAL A 11 13.76 -4.55 10.98
C VAL A 11 14.45 -3.21 10.80
N THR A 12 14.81 -2.91 9.57
CA THR A 12 15.16 -1.54 9.18
C THR A 12 13.82 -0.81 9.05
N ALA A 13 13.43 -0.12 10.12
CA ALA A 13 12.38 0.88 10.03
C ALA A 13 12.94 2.02 9.15
N GLY A 14 12.87 1.82 7.84
CA GLY A 14 13.08 2.88 6.86
C GLY A 14 11.92 3.86 7.02
N ILE A 15 12.24 5.13 7.30
CA ILE A 15 11.31 6.23 7.12
C ILE A 15 11.17 6.37 5.61
N ALA A 16 10.30 5.59 5.00
CA ALA A 16 9.78 5.89 3.68
C ALA A 16 8.60 6.84 3.89
N ALA A 17 8.89 8.15 3.95
CA ALA A 17 7.89 9.14 3.61
C ALA A 17 7.66 8.96 2.09
N GLY A 18 6.84 7.97 1.74
CA GLY A 18 6.44 7.74 0.37
C GLY A 18 5.46 8.82 -0.04
N MET A 19 5.81 9.60 -1.04
CA MET A 19 4.90 10.52 -1.70
C MET A 19 4.26 9.75 -2.86
N SER A 20 2.95 9.58 -2.82
CA SER A 20 2.20 8.94 -3.91
C SER A 20 1.51 10.02 -4.73
N PHE A 21 1.84 10.12 -6.02
CA PHE A 21 1.16 10.97 -6.98
C PHE A 21 0.08 10.15 -7.68
N LEU A 22 -1.12 10.66 -7.72
CA LEU A 22 -2.21 10.11 -8.52
C LEU A 22 -2.59 11.15 -9.57
N LEU A 23 -2.26 10.88 -10.83
CA LEU A 23 -2.78 11.63 -11.97
C LEU A 23 -4.03 10.90 -12.42
N GLY A 24 -5.21 11.44 -12.12
CA GLY A 24 -6.48 10.84 -12.50
C GLY A 24 -7.12 11.61 -13.66
N ALA A 25 -7.34 10.94 -14.80
CA ALA A 25 -8.30 11.43 -15.77
C ALA A 25 -9.70 11.06 -15.28
N LEU A 26 -10.60 12.05 -15.16
CA LEU A 26 -12.00 11.80 -14.89
C LEU A 26 -12.73 11.53 -16.23
N PRO A 27 -13.69 10.60 -16.27
CA PRO A 27 -14.31 10.23 -17.54
C PRO A 27 -15.21 11.33 -18.09
N VAL A 28 -14.93 11.75 -19.30
CA VAL A 28 -15.87 12.56 -20.11
C VAL A 28 -16.97 11.63 -20.60
N CYS A 29 -18.21 11.85 -20.17
CA CYS A 29 -19.38 11.16 -20.68
C CYS A 29 -19.76 11.68 -22.07
N ALA A 30 -19.12 11.17 -23.11
CA ALA A 30 -19.72 11.06 -24.45
C ALA A 30 -19.90 9.57 -24.71
N ALA A 31 -21.09 9.15 -25.11
CA ALA A 31 -21.34 7.78 -25.58
C ALA A 31 -20.62 7.61 -26.92
N ASP A 32 -19.33 7.45 -26.89
CA ASP A 32 -18.51 7.12 -28.04
C ASP A 32 -18.44 5.59 -28.13
N THR A 33 -18.76 5.03 -29.26
CA THR A 33 -18.70 3.59 -29.56
C THR A 33 -17.27 3.16 -29.90
N SER A 34 -16.30 4.06 -29.79
CA SER A 34 -14.89 3.80 -30.06
C SER A 34 -14.15 3.33 -28.79
N VAL A 35 -13.04 2.65 -29.01
CA VAL A 35 -12.10 2.35 -27.91
C VAL A 35 -11.52 3.66 -27.37
N SER A 36 -11.60 3.85 -26.06
CA SER A 36 -10.97 4.98 -25.37
C SER A 36 -10.00 4.49 -24.30
N LYS A 37 -9.02 5.33 -23.95
CA LYS A 37 -7.96 5.01 -22.98
C LYS A 37 -7.99 5.99 -21.83
N ASP A 38 -8.08 5.47 -20.61
CA ASP A 38 -7.80 6.24 -19.41
C ASP A 38 -6.44 5.82 -18.86
N GLU A 39 -5.63 6.79 -18.51
CA GLU A 39 -4.31 6.56 -17.96
C GLU A 39 -4.22 7.15 -16.55
N THR A 40 -3.68 6.37 -15.61
CA THR A 40 -3.38 6.81 -14.25
C THR A 40 -1.91 6.54 -13.96
N VAL A 41 -1.19 7.59 -13.56
CA VAL A 41 0.24 7.51 -13.26
C VAL A 41 0.42 7.51 -11.74
N TYR A 42 1.02 6.44 -11.21
CA TYR A 42 1.38 6.30 -9.80
C TYR A 42 2.86 6.53 -9.63
N VAL A 43 3.22 7.49 -8.80
CA VAL A 43 4.62 7.86 -8.55
C VAL A 43 4.98 7.61 -7.10
N ASN A 44 5.98 6.77 -6.88
CA ASN A 44 6.66 6.71 -5.60
C ASN A 44 7.82 7.70 -5.61
N ALA A 45 7.82 8.63 -4.65
CA ALA A 45 8.88 9.59 -4.46
C ALA A 45 9.47 9.46 -3.06
N ASP A 46 10.68 9.95 -2.87
CA ASP A 46 11.26 10.08 -1.53
C ASP A 46 10.75 11.36 -0.82
N ALA A 47 11.20 11.55 0.41
CA ALA A 47 10.78 12.69 1.24
C ALA A 47 11.19 14.07 0.68
N THR A 48 12.04 14.12 -0.34
CA THR A 48 12.40 15.38 -1.02
C THR A 48 11.55 15.63 -2.27
N GLY A 49 10.68 14.67 -2.64
CA GLY A 49 9.89 14.69 -3.86
C GLY A 49 10.59 14.04 -5.05
N SER A 50 11.80 13.52 -4.88
CA SER A 50 12.52 12.87 -5.97
C SER A 50 11.87 11.55 -6.35
N GLN A 51 11.55 11.38 -7.64
CA GLN A 51 10.95 10.20 -8.23
C GLN A 51 11.82 8.96 -7.99
N LYS A 52 11.20 7.86 -7.53
CA LYS A 52 11.85 6.55 -7.32
C LYS A 52 11.33 5.49 -8.27
N GLN A 53 10.02 5.52 -8.52
CA GLN A 53 9.36 4.57 -9.40
C GLN A 53 8.10 5.19 -9.96
N VAL A 54 7.87 5.01 -11.25
CA VAL A 54 6.63 5.37 -11.91
C VAL A 54 5.96 4.11 -12.44
N THR A 55 4.72 3.90 -12.05
CA THR A 55 3.85 2.84 -12.56
C THR A 55 2.68 3.49 -13.27
N VAL A 56 2.46 3.12 -14.52
CA VAL A 56 1.34 3.61 -15.31
C VAL A 56 0.31 2.51 -15.42
N SER A 57 -0.93 2.84 -15.09
CA SER A 57 -2.09 1.96 -15.20
C SER A 57 -2.99 2.48 -16.31
N ASN A 58 -3.27 1.64 -17.28
CA ASN A 58 -4.11 1.94 -18.42
C ASN A 58 -5.40 1.13 -18.36
N TRP A 59 -6.50 1.80 -18.65
CA TRP A 59 -7.78 1.19 -18.87
C TRP A 59 -8.21 1.47 -20.32
N LEU A 60 -8.17 0.42 -21.16
CA LEU A 60 -8.72 0.47 -22.51
C LEU A 60 -10.20 0.08 -22.41
N LYS A 61 -11.06 1.06 -22.60
CA LYS A 61 -12.51 0.90 -22.60
C LYS A 61 -12.94 0.45 -23.99
N ASN A 62 -13.39 -0.78 -24.09
CA ASN A 62 -13.80 -1.39 -25.35
C ASN A 62 -15.32 -1.29 -25.57
N ALA A 63 -15.83 -0.06 -25.64
CA ALA A 63 -17.26 0.20 -25.84
C ALA A 63 -17.81 -0.37 -27.16
N GLY A 64 -16.95 -0.57 -28.16
CA GLY A 64 -17.29 -1.19 -29.45
C GLY A 64 -17.34 -2.71 -29.43
N LEU A 65 -16.95 -3.35 -28.31
CA LEU A 65 -16.83 -4.82 -28.19
C LEU A 65 -15.95 -5.43 -29.28
N GLU A 66 -14.87 -4.74 -29.63
CA GLU A 66 -13.89 -5.21 -30.62
C GLU A 66 -13.16 -6.45 -30.08
N ASP A 67 -12.93 -7.45 -30.92
CA ASP A 67 -12.20 -8.67 -30.55
C ASP A 67 -10.72 -8.40 -30.31
N THR A 68 -10.17 -7.37 -30.96
CA THR A 68 -8.78 -6.95 -30.81
C THR A 68 -8.69 -5.43 -30.68
N VAL A 69 -7.84 -4.94 -29.77
CA VAL A 69 -7.57 -3.51 -29.57
C VAL A 69 -6.08 -3.25 -29.64
N ALA A 70 -5.70 -2.29 -30.50
CA ALA A 70 -4.33 -1.80 -30.57
C ALA A 70 -4.15 -0.58 -29.65
N ASP A 71 -3.02 -0.52 -28.94
CA ASP A 71 -2.63 0.61 -28.11
C ASP A 71 -1.14 0.89 -28.24
N GLU A 72 -0.77 2.17 -28.23
CA GLU A 72 0.63 2.59 -28.24
C GLU A 72 1.14 2.70 -26.80
N SER A 73 2.24 2.01 -26.49
CA SER A 73 2.82 1.99 -25.16
C SER A 73 4.33 1.81 -25.23
N THR A 74 5.04 2.66 -24.49
CA THR A 74 6.49 2.55 -24.27
C THR A 74 6.82 2.06 -22.85
N LEU A 75 5.84 1.48 -22.15
CA LEU A 75 6.00 0.99 -20.80
C LEU A 75 6.80 -0.30 -20.78
N GLU A 76 7.56 -0.50 -19.73
CA GLU A 76 8.31 -1.73 -19.47
C GLU A 76 7.53 -2.67 -18.54
N GLY A 77 7.74 -3.98 -18.72
CA GLY A 77 7.17 -5.00 -17.83
C GLY A 77 5.65 -5.04 -17.80
N ILE A 78 5.02 -4.83 -18.95
CA ILE A 78 3.56 -4.76 -19.10
C ILE A 78 2.88 -6.03 -18.60
N LYS A 79 1.82 -5.84 -17.80
CA LYS A 79 1.00 -6.92 -17.23
C LYS A 79 -0.48 -6.55 -17.27
N ASN A 80 -1.32 -7.49 -17.73
CA ASN A 80 -2.75 -7.42 -17.50
C ASN A 80 -3.02 -7.60 -15.99
N ILE A 81 -3.71 -6.64 -15.38
CA ILE A 81 -3.99 -6.64 -13.93
C ILE A 81 -5.41 -7.06 -13.58
N LYS A 82 -6.26 -7.25 -14.60
CA LYS A 82 -7.66 -7.64 -14.40
C LYS A 82 -8.14 -8.49 -15.58
N GLY A 83 -7.86 -9.76 -15.52
CA GLY A 83 -8.27 -10.72 -16.56
C GLY A 83 -7.13 -11.61 -17.01
N THR A 84 -7.35 -12.34 -18.09
CA THR A 84 -6.39 -13.29 -18.66
C THR A 84 -6.08 -13.00 -20.12
N GLU A 85 -6.60 -11.90 -20.65
CA GLU A 85 -6.41 -11.43 -22.01
C GLU A 85 -4.91 -11.20 -22.25
N THR A 86 -4.44 -11.63 -23.40
CA THR A 86 -3.03 -11.54 -23.80
C THR A 86 -2.85 -10.47 -24.88
N PHE A 87 -1.60 -10.11 -25.12
CA PHE A 87 -1.25 -9.17 -26.20
C PHE A 87 -0.03 -9.67 -26.96
N THR A 88 0.09 -9.14 -28.18
CA THR A 88 1.32 -9.21 -28.98
C THR A 88 1.92 -7.82 -29.08
N GLU A 89 3.25 -7.74 -29.01
CA GLU A 89 4.00 -6.49 -29.07
C GLU A 89 4.78 -6.39 -30.39
N THR A 90 4.62 -5.26 -31.06
CA THR A 90 5.35 -4.95 -32.31
C THR A 90 5.84 -3.50 -32.26
N GLY A 91 7.11 -3.31 -31.92
CA GLY A 91 7.62 -1.98 -31.58
C GLY A 91 6.90 -1.45 -30.34
N ASP A 92 6.38 -0.23 -30.41
CA ASP A 92 5.62 0.41 -29.33
C ASP A 92 4.12 0.07 -29.38
N THR A 93 3.67 -0.75 -30.33
CA THR A 93 2.26 -1.12 -30.48
C THR A 93 1.96 -2.43 -29.76
N LEU A 94 1.01 -2.40 -28.84
CA LEU A 94 0.41 -3.56 -28.16
C LEU A 94 -0.90 -3.90 -28.87
N THR A 95 -1.03 -5.12 -29.37
CA THR A 95 -2.30 -5.62 -29.90
C THR A 95 -2.89 -6.61 -28.91
N TRP A 96 -3.92 -6.20 -28.20
CA TRP A 96 -4.64 -7.00 -27.21
C TRP A 96 -5.70 -7.87 -27.86
N ASP A 97 -5.75 -9.13 -27.45
CA ASP A 97 -6.85 -10.05 -27.75
C ASP A 97 -7.90 -9.88 -26.64
N THR A 98 -8.89 -9.03 -26.91
CA THR A 98 -9.82 -8.52 -25.87
C THR A 98 -11.04 -9.40 -25.68
N ASP A 99 -11.42 -10.21 -26.67
CA ASP A 99 -12.68 -10.97 -26.69
C ASP A 99 -13.89 -10.07 -26.31
N GLY A 100 -13.90 -8.84 -26.84
CA GLY A 100 -14.94 -7.85 -26.59
C GLY A 100 -14.90 -7.18 -25.21
N LYS A 101 -13.88 -7.43 -24.38
CA LYS A 101 -13.79 -6.90 -23.01
C LYS A 101 -12.87 -5.69 -22.93
N ASP A 102 -13.04 -4.94 -21.83
CA ASP A 102 -12.08 -3.91 -21.42
C ASP A 102 -10.76 -4.54 -21.00
N ILE A 103 -9.65 -3.84 -21.25
CA ILE A 103 -8.33 -4.25 -20.82
C ILE A 103 -7.83 -3.30 -19.74
N TYR A 104 -7.28 -3.89 -18.68
CA TYR A 104 -6.62 -3.16 -17.60
C TYR A 104 -5.17 -3.65 -17.50
N TYR A 105 -4.22 -2.81 -17.88
CA TYR A 105 -2.81 -3.21 -17.80
C TYR A 105 -1.96 -2.17 -17.11
N GLN A 106 -0.84 -2.61 -16.59
CA GLN A 106 0.17 -1.77 -15.94
C GLN A 106 1.54 -2.06 -16.50
N GLY A 107 2.38 -1.04 -16.48
CA GLY A 107 3.81 -1.14 -16.73
C GLY A 107 4.55 -0.06 -15.97
N THR A 108 5.87 -0.02 -16.09
CA THR A 108 6.73 0.99 -15.48
C THR A 108 7.38 1.87 -16.54
N THR A 109 7.81 3.05 -16.15
CA THR A 109 8.55 3.96 -17.04
C THR A 109 9.56 4.79 -16.23
N ASP A 110 10.66 5.17 -16.87
CA ASP A 110 11.66 6.09 -16.34
C ASP A 110 11.53 7.51 -16.92
N LYS A 111 10.44 7.78 -17.65
CA LYS A 111 10.18 9.12 -18.22
C LYS A 111 10.00 10.16 -17.10
N ASP A 112 10.46 11.36 -17.38
CA ASP A 112 10.22 12.50 -16.52
C ASP A 112 8.72 12.82 -16.43
N LEU A 113 8.30 13.25 -15.25
CA LEU A 113 6.92 13.65 -15.02
C LEU A 113 6.63 15.02 -15.66
N PRO A 114 5.40 15.25 -16.15
CA PRO A 114 5.01 16.58 -16.67
C PRO A 114 5.04 17.66 -15.60
N VAL A 115 4.83 17.30 -14.33
CA VAL A 115 4.97 18.18 -13.17
C VAL A 115 5.89 17.51 -12.16
N SER A 116 7.00 18.15 -11.85
CA SER A 116 7.88 17.73 -10.77
C SER A 116 7.54 18.44 -9.47
N VAL A 117 7.90 17.80 -8.35
CA VAL A 117 7.72 18.36 -7.00
C VAL A 117 9.04 18.35 -6.25
N LYS A 118 9.25 19.39 -5.45
CA LYS A 118 10.37 19.49 -4.52
C LYS A 118 9.86 19.84 -3.15
N LEU A 119 10.25 19.06 -2.12
CA LEU A 119 9.97 19.36 -0.73
C LEU A 119 11.25 19.87 -0.06
N THR A 120 11.13 21.01 0.62
CA THR A 120 12.19 21.61 1.43
C THR A 120 11.71 21.70 2.87
N TYR A 121 12.52 21.24 3.81
CA TYR A 121 12.21 21.25 5.23
C TYR A 121 13.09 22.28 5.94
N ILE A 122 12.47 23.12 6.77
CA ILE A 122 13.14 24.15 7.53
C ILE A 122 12.74 24.01 9.00
N LEU A 123 13.69 23.72 9.88
CA LEU A 123 13.47 23.62 11.32
C LEU A 123 14.14 24.80 12.02
N ASP A 124 13.36 25.58 12.79
CA ASP A 124 13.83 26.77 13.49
C ASP A 124 14.59 27.75 12.58
N GLY A 125 14.07 27.93 11.35
CA GLY A 125 14.64 28.84 10.34
C GLY A 125 15.88 28.32 9.62
N LYS A 126 16.26 27.04 9.80
CA LYS A 126 17.38 26.40 9.11
C LYS A 126 16.92 25.22 8.28
N GLU A 127 17.37 25.17 7.04
CA GLU A 127 17.11 24.01 6.17
C GLU A 127 17.71 22.74 6.78
N ILE A 128 16.95 21.66 6.75
CA ILE A 128 17.30 20.36 7.31
C ILE A 128 16.90 19.24 6.35
N PHE A 129 17.72 18.21 6.22
CA PHE A 129 17.35 17.05 5.42
C PHE A 129 16.27 16.19 6.11
N PRO A 130 15.33 15.60 5.35
CA PRO A 130 14.24 14.80 5.92
C PRO A 130 14.69 13.69 6.87
N GLN A 131 15.82 13.02 6.56
CA GLN A 131 16.37 11.94 7.38
C GLN A 131 16.86 12.44 8.75
N ASP A 132 17.22 13.71 8.87
CA ASP A 132 17.74 14.31 10.09
C ASP A 132 16.63 14.89 10.98
N LEU A 133 15.41 14.97 10.48
CA LEU A 133 14.24 15.47 11.21
C LEU A 133 13.72 14.49 12.28
N LYS A 134 13.92 13.19 12.09
CA LYS A 134 13.36 12.16 12.99
C LYS A 134 13.72 12.43 14.46
N GLY A 135 12.71 12.52 15.32
CA GLY A 135 12.87 12.76 16.75
C GLY A 135 13.22 14.20 17.11
N LYS A 136 13.27 15.13 16.14
CA LYS A 136 13.50 16.55 16.39
C LYS A 136 12.22 17.23 16.88
N SER A 137 12.41 18.32 17.60
CA SER A 137 11.36 19.22 18.06
C SER A 137 11.74 20.66 17.70
N GLY A 138 10.75 21.50 17.42
CA GLY A 138 10.95 22.89 17.03
C GLY A 138 9.85 23.39 16.10
N HIS A 139 10.02 24.58 15.56
CA HIS A 139 9.13 25.14 14.55
C HIS A 139 9.54 24.65 13.16
N LEU A 140 8.67 23.84 12.54
CA LEU A 140 8.89 23.23 11.23
C LEU A 140 8.12 23.99 10.15
N GLN A 141 8.80 24.29 9.05
CA GLN A 141 8.18 24.72 7.80
C GLN A 141 8.49 23.68 6.71
N ILE A 142 7.47 23.32 5.95
CA ILE A 142 7.57 22.41 4.78
C ILE A 142 7.14 23.22 3.56
N LYS A 143 8.07 23.46 2.65
CA LYS A 143 7.78 24.07 1.35
C LYS A 143 7.60 22.98 0.31
N VAL A 144 6.54 23.09 -0.46
CA VAL A 144 6.24 22.18 -1.57
C VAL A 144 6.19 23.01 -2.83
N ASP A 145 7.23 22.91 -3.64
CA ASP A 145 7.36 23.62 -4.90
C ASP A 145 7.01 22.69 -6.07
N TYR A 146 6.11 23.13 -6.93
CA TYR A 146 5.74 22.42 -8.15
C TYR A 146 6.31 23.12 -9.37
N THR A 147 6.85 22.33 -10.30
CA THR A 147 7.36 22.85 -11.59
C THR A 147 6.68 22.11 -12.71
N ASN A 148 5.92 22.84 -13.52
CA ASN A 148 5.32 22.32 -14.74
C ASN A 148 6.35 22.38 -15.87
N HIS A 149 6.58 21.25 -16.53
CA HIS A 149 7.55 21.12 -17.64
C HIS A 149 6.86 21.05 -19.01
N GLU A 150 5.52 20.91 -19.03
CA GLU A 150 4.80 20.68 -20.25
C GLU A 150 4.22 21.96 -20.83
N LYS A 151 4.77 22.37 -21.98
CA LYS A 151 4.31 23.55 -22.74
C LYS A 151 3.69 23.10 -24.07
N LYS A 152 2.66 23.82 -24.48
CA LYS A 152 2.01 23.66 -25.78
C LYS A 152 2.00 24.99 -26.53
N THR A 153 2.21 24.93 -27.84
CA THR A 153 2.04 26.09 -28.70
C THR A 153 0.58 26.21 -29.10
N VAL A 154 -0.04 27.32 -28.77
CA VAL A 154 -1.43 27.63 -29.14
C VAL A 154 -1.48 28.88 -30.04
N SER A 155 -2.52 29.01 -30.84
CA SER A 155 -2.74 30.23 -31.64
C SER A 155 -3.79 31.10 -30.95
N ILE A 156 -3.37 32.27 -30.44
CA ILE A 156 -4.22 33.26 -29.81
C ILE A 156 -4.21 34.52 -30.71
N ASP A 157 -5.36 34.92 -31.21
CA ASP A 157 -5.51 36.10 -32.12
C ASP A 157 -4.55 36.05 -33.33
N GLY A 158 -4.30 34.85 -33.86
CA GLY A 158 -3.40 34.64 -34.98
C GLY A 158 -1.91 34.74 -34.69
N LYS A 159 -1.53 34.83 -33.41
CA LYS A 159 -0.15 34.74 -32.93
C LYS A 159 0.09 33.38 -32.26
N SER A 160 1.29 32.85 -32.44
CA SER A 160 1.73 31.62 -31.82
C SER A 160 2.29 31.96 -30.46
N GLU A 161 1.65 31.44 -29.39
CA GLU A 161 2.06 31.65 -28.00
C GLU A 161 2.33 30.29 -27.35
N GLU A 162 3.36 30.24 -26.49
CA GLU A 162 3.63 29.07 -25.66
C GLU A 162 2.89 29.21 -24.33
N VAL A 163 2.09 28.22 -24.00
CA VAL A 163 1.37 28.14 -22.73
C VAL A 163 1.66 26.80 -22.05
N PHE A 164 1.67 26.79 -20.75
CA PHE A 164 1.75 25.53 -20.01
C PHE A 164 0.47 24.73 -20.16
N SER A 165 0.58 23.40 -20.28
CA SER A 165 -0.56 22.52 -20.10
C SER A 165 -1.10 22.72 -18.69
N PRO A 166 -2.40 22.98 -18.51
CA PRO A 166 -2.92 23.30 -17.18
C PRO A 166 -2.93 22.07 -16.28
N PHE A 167 -2.33 22.19 -15.13
CA PHE A 167 -2.38 21.20 -14.05
C PHE A 167 -2.88 21.85 -12.77
N VAL A 168 -3.72 21.12 -12.04
CA VAL A 168 -4.06 21.42 -10.66
C VAL A 168 -3.44 20.35 -9.78
N MET A 169 -2.62 20.76 -8.84
CA MET A 169 -1.97 19.86 -7.89
C MET A 169 -2.63 20.00 -6.53
N LEU A 170 -3.19 18.92 -6.03
CA LEU A 170 -3.80 18.82 -4.71
C LEU A 170 -2.87 18.06 -3.78
N THR A 171 -2.43 18.71 -2.70
CA THR A 171 -1.51 18.14 -1.72
C THR A 171 -2.23 17.87 -0.42
N GLY A 172 -2.06 16.67 0.12
CA GLY A 172 -2.61 16.28 1.40
C GLY A 172 -1.54 15.75 2.35
N LEU A 173 -1.61 16.19 3.62
CA LEU A 173 -0.81 15.67 4.72
C LEU A 173 -1.73 15.33 5.89
N ILE A 174 -1.45 14.20 6.54
CA ILE A 174 -2.11 13.81 7.78
C ILE A 174 -1.10 13.93 8.91
N LEU A 175 -1.31 14.88 9.80
CA LEU A 175 -0.38 15.26 10.85
C LEU A 175 -0.99 14.94 12.24
N PRO A 176 -0.50 13.90 12.96
CA PRO A 176 -0.99 13.55 14.29
C PRO A 176 -0.84 14.72 15.27
N THR A 177 -1.89 15.02 16.06
CA THR A 177 -1.88 16.14 17.03
C THR A 177 -0.91 15.93 18.20
N GLU A 178 -0.52 14.67 18.46
CA GLU A 178 0.52 14.35 19.45
C GLU A 178 1.91 14.86 19.02
N THR A 179 2.16 14.93 17.71
CA THR A 179 3.45 15.37 17.15
C THR A 179 3.38 16.79 16.62
N PHE A 180 2.25 17.21 16.05
CA PHE A 180 2.09 18.48 15.34
C PHE A 180 1.02 19.34 15.99
N SER A 181 1.40 20.55 16.39
CA SER A 181 0.49 21.58 16.91
C SER A 181 0.66 22.87 16.11
N ASN A 182 -0.30 23.80 16.24
CA ASN A 182 -0.29 25.10 15.54
C ASN A 182 -0.10 24.96 14.02
N VAL A 183 -0.73 23.96 13.42
CA VAL A 183 -0.58 23.68 11.99
C VAL A 183 -1.27 24.76 11.17
N MET A 184 -0.56 25.34 10.21
CA MET A 184 -1.05 26.34 9.26
C MET A 184 -0.59 26.00 7.85
N ILE A 185 -1.32 26.50 6.87
CA ILE A 185 -0.97 26.44 5.44
C ILE A 185 -1.32 27.77 4.79
N ASP A 186 -0.52 28.23 3.83
CA ASP A 186 -0.72 29.50 3.11
C ASP A 186 -1.85 29.41 2.06
N ASN A 187 -1.85 28.38 1.23
CA ASN A 187 -2.78 28.19 0.11
C ASN A 187 -3.56 26.89 0.29
N GLY A 188 -4.47 26.87 1.26
CA GLY A 188 -5.23 25.67 1.56
C GLY A 188 -6.00 25.74 2.87
N LYS A 189 -6.30 24.57 3.43
CA LYS A 189 -7.12 24.43 4.63
C LYS A 189 -6.52 23.39 5.58
N VAL A 190 -6.68 23.65 6.87
CA VAL A 190 -6.39 22.65 7.93
C VAL A 190 -7.70 22.26 8.57
N ILE A 191 -7.98 20.96 8.61
CA ILE A 191 -9.13 20.34 9.25
C ILE A 191 -8.62 19.49 10.41
N SER A 192 -9.15 19.67 11.61
CA SER A 192 -8.76 18.86 12.77
C SER A 192 -9.92 18.00 13.24
N ASP A 193 -9.68 16.70 13.45
CA ASP A 193 -10.63 15.77 14.06
C ASP A 193 -10.36 15.55 15.57
N GLY A 194 -9.38 16.27 16.12
CA GLY A 194 -8.94 16.16 17.51
C GLY A 194 -7.73 15.24 17.70
N ASN A 195 -7.56 14.20 16.88
CA ASN A 195 -6.40 13.30 16.91
C ASN A 195 -5.40 13.61 15.82
N ARG A 196 -5.87 14.21 14.72
CA ARG A 196 -5.08 14.53 13.52
C ARG A 196 -5.46 15.89 12.96
N ASN A 197 -4.49 16.54 12.35
CA ASN A 197 -4.69 17.68 11.47
C ASN A 197 -4.55 17.19 10.03
N ILE A 198 -5.60 17.34 9.25
CA ILE A 198 -5.60 17.07 7.81
C ILE A 198 -5.30 18.40 7.14
N VAL A 199 -4.17 18.49 6.47
CA VAL A 199 -3.74 19.67 5.73
C VAL A 199 -4.01 19.44 4.27
N LEU A 200 -4.68 20.40 3.64
CA LEU A 200 -5.02 20.42 2.23
C LEU A 200 -4.50 21.68 1.59
N GLY A 201 -3.76 21.52 0.53
CA GLY A 201 -3.32 22.62 -0.28
C GLY A 201 -3.55 22.36 -1.76
N PHE A 202 -3.70 23.42 -2.53
CA PHE A 202 -3.77 23.33 -3.98
C PHE A 202 -2.81 24.30 -4.64
N THR A 203 -2.32 23.94 -5.82
CA THR A 203 -1.49 24.80 -6.67
C THR A 203 -1.84 24.59 -8.14
N THR A 204 -1.51 25.59 -8.95
CA THR A 204 -1.74 25.62 -10.40
C THR A 204 -0.46 26.02 -11.13
N PRO A 205 0.58 25.15 -11.14
CA PRO A 205 1.91 25.51 -11.63
C PRO A 205 1.89 25.89 -13.11
N GLY A 206 2.43 27.09 -13.44
CA GLY A 206 2.52 27.64 -14.79
C GLY A 206 1.22 28.28 -15.30
N LEU A 207 0.10 28.19 -14.59
CA LEU A 207 -1.17 28.74 -15.03
C LEU A 207 -1.16 30.27 -15.01
N LYS A 208 -0.54 30.89 -14.01
CA LYS A 208 -0.37 32.35 -13.90
C LYS A 208 0.35 32.92 -15.13
N GLU A 209 1.44 32.27 -15.54
CA GLU A 209 2.23 32.65 -16.74
C GLU A 209 1.38 32.47 -18.00
N SER A 210 0.70 31.34 -18.15
CA SER A 210 -0.13 31.02 -19.33
C SER A 210 -1.29 32.00 -19.52
N LEU A 211 -1.88 32.50 -18.44
CA LEU A 211 -2.97 33.48 -18.48
C LEU A 211 -2.48 34.94 -18.55
N GLY A 212 -1.18 35.17 -18.50
CA GLY A 212 -0.63 36.53 -18.50
C GLY A 212 -1.07 37.37 -17.30
N ILE A 213 -1.40 36.73 -16.16
CA ILE A 213 -1.92 37.38 -14.96
C ILE A 213 -0.77 38.08 -14.24
N ASN A 214 -0.87 39.42 -14.12
CA ASN A 214 0.06 40.24 -13.38
C ASN A 214 -0.26 40.22 -11.87
N GLU A 215 0.70 40.69 -11.04
CA GLU A 215 0.58 40.67 -9.57
C GLU A 215 -0.52 41.61 -9.01
N ASP A 216 -1.04 42.50 -9.83
CA ASP A 216 -2.09 43.46 -9.44
C ASP A 216 -3.52 42.90 -9.51
N THR A 217 -3.71 41.63 -9.83
CA THR A 217 -5.03 41.01 -9.90
C THR A 217 -5.42 40.37 -8.57
N SER A 218 -6.73 40.36 -8.26
CA SER A 218 -7.28 39.74 -7.04
C SER A 218 -7.29 38.21 -7.06
N ILE A 219 -6.74 37.57 -8.11
CA ILE A 219 -6.70 36.13 -8.28
C ILE A 219 -5.37 35.61 -7.76
N THR A 220 -5.45 34.67 -6.81
CA THR A 220 -4.30 33.92 -6.34
C THR A 220 -4.22 32.59 -7.09
N LEU A 221 -3.18 32.41 -7.91
CA LEU A 221 -2.84 31.16 -8.58
C LEU A 221 -1.51 30.66 -7.99
N PRO A 222 -1.54 29.89 -6.89
CA PRO A 222 -0.31 29.49 -6.22
C PRO A 222 0.45 28.43 -7.02
N GLU A 223 1.77 28.53 -7.02
CA GLU A 223 2.67 27.56 -7.65
C GLU A 223 3.41 26.69 -6.60
N SER A 224 3.33 27.11 -5.34
CA SER A 224 3.92 26.43 -4.19
C SER A 224 3.01 26.48 -2.99
N LEU A 225 3.31 25.64 -1.99
CA LEU A 225 2.65 25.62 -0.70
C LEU A 225 3.69 25.77 0.41
N GLU A 226 3.32 26.46 1.47
CA GLU A 226 4.07 26.49 2.71
C GLU A 226 3.19 26.02 3.87
N ILE A 227 3.60 24.92 4.50
CA ILE A 227 2.96 24.35 5.68
C ILE A 227 3.88 24.65 6.87
N SER A 228 3.33 25.20 7.95
CA SER A 228 4.07 25.42 9.19
C SER A 228 3.39 24.74 10.37
N ALA A 229 4.20 24.23 11.31
CA ALA A 229 3.73 23.58 12.52
C ALA A 229 4.79 23.62 13.61
N ASP A 230 4.37 23.59 14.87
CA ASP A 230 5.25 23.27 15.98
C ASP A 230 5.28 21.76 16.18
N VAL A 231 6.48 21.15 16.14
CA VAL A 231 6.64 19.70 16.19
C VAL A 231 7.34 19.26 17.47
N THR A 232 6.92 18.09 17.99
CA THR A 232 7.54 17.40 19.11
C THR A 232 7.79 15.94 18.72
N ASP A 233 9.05 15.47 18.84
CA ASP A 233 9.47 14.11 18.44
C ASP A 233 9.02 13.79 17.01
N PHE A 234 9.48 14.57 16.04
CA PHE A 234 9.02 14.51 14.65
C PHE A 234 8.94 13.08 14.10
N ARG A 235 7.75 12.73 13.66
CA ARG A 235 7.44 11.52 12.90
C ARG A 235 6.45 11.90 11.84
N MET A 236 6.82 11.81 10.58
CA MET A 236 5.92 12.12 9.48
C MET A 236 5.31 10.84 8.93
N SER A 237 4.01 10.84 8.76
CA SER A 237 3.29 9.90 7.93
C SER A 237 3.38 10.28 6.45
N SER A 238 2.77 9.48 5.58
CA SER A 238 2.82 9.73 4.14
C SER A 238 2.18 11.06 3.77
N THR A 239 2.81 11.75 2.83
CA THR A 239 2.24 12.89 2.09
C THR A 239 1.80 12.38 0.73
N PHE A 240 0.70 12.86 0.21
CA PHE A 240 0.24 12.53 -1.13
C PHE A 240 -0.04 13.80 -1.94
N THR A 241 0.11 13.69 -3.24
CA THR A 241 -0.29 14.72 -4.19
C THR A 241 -1.06 14.07 -5.32
N VAL A 242 -2.14 14.72 -5.73
CA VAL A 242 -2.91 14.36 -6.93
C VAL A 242 -2.75 15.47 -7.94
N GLY A 243 -2.28 15.14 -9.15
CA GLY A 243 -2.25 16.07 -10.28
C GLY A 243 -3.41 15.77 -11.22
N LEU A 244 -4.16 16.80 -11.57
CA LEU A 244 -5.30 16.73 -12.47
C LEU A 244 -5.02 17.61 -13.70
N SER A 245 -5.02 17.00 -14.89
CA SER A 245 -4.77 17.71 -16.15
C SER A 245 -6.06 18.17 -16.86
N ASP A 246 -7.15 17.40 -16.67
CA ASP A 246 -8.38 17.57 -17.45
C ASP A 246 -9.46 18.35 -16.70
N LEU A 247 -9.13 18.84 -15.50
CA LEU A 247 -10.11 19.51 -14.65
C LEU A 247 -10.72 20.74 -15.29
N PHE A 248 -9.91 21.52 -15.99
CA PHE A 248 -10.37 22.72 -16.71
C PHE A 248 -11.31 22.40 -17.88
N ASP A 249 -11.14 21.26 -18.53
CA ASP A 249 -12.04 20.79 -19.60
C ASP A 249 -13.41 20.36 -19.03
N GLN A 250 -13.41 19.79 -17.84
CA GLN A 250 -14.62 19.30 -17.16
C GLN A 250 -15.45 20.43 -16.55
N LEU A 251 -14.79 21.46 -16.02
CA LEU A 251 -15.44 22.64 -15.47
C LEU A 251 -16.05 23.56 -16.55
N ASN A 252 -16.01 23.14 -17.81
CA ASN A 252 -16.59 23.87 -18.94
C ASN A 252 -16.09 25.33 -19.08
N LEU A 253 -14.83 25.54 -18.68
CA LEU A 253 -14.17 26.85 -18.65
C LEU A 253 -14.03 27.51 -20.04
N LYS A 254 -14.55 26.87 -21.09
CA LYS A 254 -14.61 27.45 -22.44
C LYS A 254 -15.43 28.74 -22.51
N ASP A 255 -16.30 28.97 -21.54
CA ASP A 255 -17.17 30.15 -21.42
C ASP A 255 -16.80 31.06 -20.25
N ILE A 256 -15.55 31.01 -19.73
CA ILE A 256 -15.12 31.96 -18.71
C ILE A 256 -15.02 33.36 -19.34
N SER A 257 -16.15 34.04 -19.32
CA SER A 257 -16.24 35.44 -19.75
C SER A 257 -15.95 36.42 -18.60
N ASP A 258 -15.89 35.93 -17.38
CA ASP A 258 -15.62 36.74 -16.21
C ASP A 258 -14.87 35.99 -15.08
N MET A 259 -14.29 36.76 -14.22
CA MET A 259 -13.47 36.35 -13.09
C MET A 259 -14.24 35.64 -11.97
N ASP A 260 -15.54 35.91 -11.85
CA ASP A 260 -16.40 35.32 -10.81
C ASP A 260 -16.69 33.85 -11.14
N SER A 261 -16.81 33.50 -12.42
CA SER A 261 -16.94 32.10 -12.88
C SER A 261 -15.67 31.30 -12.58
N LEU A 262 -14.49 31.85 -12.78
CA LEU A 262 -13.22 31.20 -12.43
C LEU A 262 -13.12 30.98 -10.93
N LYS A 263 -13.49 31.98 -10.13
CA LYS A 263 -13.48 31.86 -8.68
C LYS A 263 -14.44 30.78 -8.19
N SER A 264 -15.66 30.74 -8.74
CA SER A 264 -16.67 29.72 -8.40
C SER A 264 -16.14 28.31 -8.70
N SER A 265 -15.46 28.14 -9.85
CA SER A 265 -14.86 26.87 -10.24
C SER A 265 -13.69 26.47 -9.33
N LEU A 266 -12.92 27.43 -8.82
CA LEU A 266 -11.86 27.17 -7.83
C LEU A 266 -12.45 26.77 -6.47
N ASP A 267 -13.57 27.38 -6.04
CA ASP A 267 -14.28 27.02 -4.81
C ASP A 267 -14.86 25.59 -4.94
N GLU A 268 -15.44 25.22 -6.09
CA GLU A 268 -15.92 23.84 -6.36
C GLU A 268 -14.76 22.83 -6.36
N LEU A 269 -13.60 23.23 -6.84
CA LEU A 269 -12.38 22.42 -6.81
C LEU A 269 -11.89 22.22 -5.38
N GLU A 270 -11.92 23.26 -4.53
CA GLU A 270 -11.59 23.15 -3.11
C GLU A 270 -12.50 22.14 -2.42
N ASP A 271 -13.82 22.20 -2.69
CA ASP A 271 -14.79 21.25 -2.14
C ASP A 271 -14.54 19.81 -2.61
N ALA A 272 -14.24 19.62 -3.90
CA ALA A 272 -13.90 18.29 -4.44
C ALA A 272 -12.59 17.75 -3.85
N ALA A 273 -11.60 18.63 -3.65
CA ALA A 273 -10.35 18.28 -2.98
C ALA A 273 -10.59 17.84 -1.53
N MET A 274 -11.48 18.51 -0.79
CA MET A 274 -11.85 18.10 0.56
C MET A 274 -12.48 16.70 0.58
N GLN A 275 -13.39 16.38 -0.36
CA GLN A 275 -13.97 15.04 -0.46
C GLN A 275 -12.92 13.97 -0.77
N LEU A 276 -11.94 14.27 -1.63
CA LEU A 276 -10.84 13.35 -1.94
C LEU A 276 -9.99 13.04 -0.70
N VAL A 277 -9.78 14.04 0.14
CA VAL A 277 -8.99 13.85 1.36
C VAL A 277 -9.76 13.10 2.42
N ASP A 278 -11.05 13.36 2.57
CA ASP A 278 -11.88 12.55 3.46
C ASP A 278 -11.82 11.07 3.04
N GLY A 279 -11.92 10.79 1.74
CA GLY A 279 -11.76 9.44 1.19
C GLY A 279 -10.35 8.86 1.43
N SER A 280 -9.32 9.68 1.25
CA SER A 280 -7.92 9.27 1.50
C SER A 280 -7.64 9.04 2.99
N SER A 281 -8.24 9.83 3.87
CA SER A 281 -8.18 9.63 5.32
C SER A 281 -8.84 8.31 5.73
N GLN A 282 -10.03 8.02 5.21
CA GLN A 282 -10.71 6.73 5.44
C GLN A 282 -9.90 5.55 4.92
N LEU A 283 -9.25 5.69 3.77
CA LEU A 283 -8.36 4.66 3.22
C LEU A 283 -7.14 4.44 4.13
N SER A 284 -6.55 5.52 4.66
CA SER A 284 -5.44 5.43 5.62
C SER A 284 -5.86 4.73 6.91
N GLU A 285 -7.04 5.08 7.47
CA GLU A 285 -7.60 4.40 8.64
C GLU A 285 -7.89 2.92 8.38
N GLY A 286 -8.41 2.62 7.20
CA GLY A 286 -8.61 1.24 6.75
C GLY A 286 -7.30 0.46 6.66
N ALA A 287 -6.25 1.09 6.15
CA ALA A 287 -4.91 0.50 6.07
C ALA A 287 -4.29 0.28 7.45
N ASP A 288 -4.44 1.22 8.38
CA ASP A 288 -3.98 1.09 9.78
C ASP A 288 -4.74 -0.02 10.51
N THR A 289 -6.07 -0.10 10.30
CA THR A 289 -6.92 -1.18 10.85
C THR A 289 -6.48 -2.54 10.29
N LEU A 290 -6.21 -2.61 9.00
CA LEU A 290 -5.71 -3.81 8.35
C LEU A 290 -4.34 -4.21 8.93
N GLY A 291 -3.43 -3.22 9.10
CA GLY A 291 -2.12 -3.44 9.73
C GLY A 291 -2.22 -3.98 11.15
N SER A 292 -3.14 -3.44 11.96
CA SER A 292 -3.43 -3.91 13.32
C SER A 292 -3.99 -5.34 13.31
N SER A 293 -4.93 -5.63 12.41
CA SER A 293 -5.51 -6.97 12.24
C SER A 293 -4.47 -8.00 11.81
N TYR A 294 -3.51 -7.62 10.96
CA TYR A 294 -2.37 -8.48 10.63
C TYR A 294 -1.47 -8.74 11.84
N GLY A 295 -1.26 -7.73 12.70
CA GLY A 295 -0.53 -7.91 13.96
C GLY A 295 -1.22 -8.90 14.91
N GLU A 296 -2.54 -8.80 15.06
CA GLU A 296 -3.34 -9.74 15.85
C GLU A 296 -3.32 -11.15 15.25
N PHE A 297 -3.41 -11.27 13.93
CA PHE A 297 -3.30 -12.54 13.23
C PHE A 297 -1.93 -13.20 13.46
N ASP A 298 -0.83 -12.44 13.35
CA ASP A 298 0.53 -12.96 13.63
C ASP A 298 0.66 -13.42 15.09
N ALA A 299 0.13 -12.67 16.06
CA ALA A 299 0.07 -13.07 17.45
C ALA A 299 -0.76 -14.35 17.64
N GLY A 300 -1.87 -14.51 16.94
CA GLY A 300 -2.68 -15.73 16.90
C GLY A 300 -1.90 -16.92 16.36
N ILE A 301 -1.15 -16.75 15.30
CA ILE A 301 -0.25 -17.79 14.74
C ILE A 301 0.84 -18.20 15.75
N GLN A 302 1.43 -17.23 16.46
CA GLN A 302 2.42 -17.54 17.51
C GLN A 302 1.78 -18.33 18.67
N THR A 303 0.56 -17.98 19.06
CA THR A 303 -0.21 -18.70 20.09
C THR A 303 -0.53 -20.13 19.64
N LEU A 304 -0.96 -20.30 18.39
CA LEU A 304 -1.21 -21.62 17.80
C LEU A 304 0.07 -22.46 17.77
N LYS A 305 1.19 -21.87 17.38
CA LYS A 305 2.51 -22.55 17.40
C LYS A 305 2.86 -23.03 18.80
N THR A 306 2.71 -22.18 19.82
CA THR A 306 2.96 -22.55 21.22
C THR A 306 2.04 -23.70 21.67
N GLY A 307 0.77 -23.68 21.25
CA GLY A 307 -0.18 -24.76 21.51
C GLY A 307 0.23 -26.09 20.85
N ILE A 308 0.72 -26.04 19.62
CA ILE A 308 1.25 -27.22 18.92
C ILE A 308 2.49 -27.77 19.63
N ASP A 309 3.42 -26.90 20.05
CA ASP A 309 4.62 -27.31 20.78
C ASP A 309 4.24 -28.00 22.12
N ALA A 310 3.27 -27.45 22.86
CA ALA A 310 2.76 -28.04 24.09
C ALA A 310 2.05 -29.40 23.85
N LEU A 311 1.30 -29.52 22.73
CA LEU A 311 0.68 -30.80 22.33
C LEU A 311 1.75 -31.86 22.01
N GLN A 312 2.81 -31.47 21.33
CA GLN A 312 3.94 -32.34 21.02
C GLN A 312 4.66 -32.83 22.30
N GLU A 313 4.90 -31.92 23.27
CA GLU A 313 5.46 -32.28 24.57
C GLU A 313 4.52 -33.24 25.33
N GLY A 314 3.22 -32.96 25.33
CA GLY A 314 2.21 -33.84 25.94
C GLY A 314 2.16 -35.23 25.32
N ALA A 315 2.26 -35.31 23.99
CA ALA A 315 2.33 -36.58 23.26
C ALA A 315 3.62 -37.36 23.59
N GLY A 316 4.75 -36.66 23.74
CA GLY A 316 6.01 -37.25 24.18
C GLY A 316 5.89 -37.84 25.60
N ALA A 317 5.35 -37.07 26.56
CA ALA A 317 5.12 -37.53 27.92
C ALA A 317 4.18 -38.74 27.99
N LEU A 318 3.13 -38.78 27.16
CA LEU A 318 2.24 -39.93 27.05
C LEU A 318 2.98 -41.16 26.50
N SER A 319 3.85 -41.00 25.50
CA SER A 319 4.69 -42.06 24.96
C SER A 319 5.62 -42.67 26.04
N ASP A 320 6.26 -41.79 26.84
CA ASP A 320 7.11 -42.22 27.91
C ASP A 320 6.34 -42.95 29.03
N GLY A 321 5.14 -42.49 29.33
CA GLY A 321 4.21 -43.15 30.24
C GLY A 321 3.81 -44.54 29.76
N ILE A 322 3.48 -44.68 28.47
CA ILE A 322 3.14 -45.99 27.87
C ILE A 322 4.36 -46.91 27.85
N ASN A 323 5.55 -46.41 27.57
CA ASN A 323 6.78 -47.22 27.61
C ASN A 323 7.06 -47.75 29.04
N SER A 324 6.87 -46.86 30.04
CA SER A 324 7.02 -47.20 31.48
C SER A 324 5.99 -48.28 31.89
N TYR A 325 4.73 -48.11 31.44
CA TYR A 325 3.68 -49.08 31.72
C TYR A 325 3.98 -50.45 31.05
N THR A 326 4.48 -50.42 29.78
CA THR A 326 4.88 -51.67 29.07
C THR A 326 6.00 -52.39 29.83
N THR A 327 7.02 -51.63 30.24
CA THR A 327 8.13 -52.20 31.02
C THR A 327 7.63 -52.79 32.33
N GLY A 328 6.73 -52.12 33.04
CA GLY A 328 6.11 -52.66 34.25
C GLY A 328 5.27 -53.90 33.98
N ALA A 329 4.52 -53.96 32.84
CA ALA A 329 3.76 -55.15 32.44
C ALA A 329 4.70 -56.33 32.11
N ASP A 330 5.82 -56.08 31.43
CA ASP A 330 6.82 -57.09 31.12
C ASP A 330 7.47 -57.63 32.42
N GLN A 331 7.84 -56.76 33.35
CA GLN A 331 8.34 -57.15 34.65
C GLN A 331 7.33 -57.98 35.47
N LEU A 332 6.02 -57.60 35.38
CA LEU A 332 4.95 -58.38 36.00
C LEU A 332 4.81 -59.72 35.35
N ASN A 333 4.89 -59.79 34.03
CA ASN A 333 4.86 -61.05 33.26
C ASN A 333 6.00 -61.98 33.67
N ASP A 334 7.24 -61.42 33.71
CA ASP A 334 8.43 -62.16 34.15
C ASP A 334 8.30 -62.66 35.59
N GLY A 335 7.75 -61.82 36.47
CA GLY A 335 7.45 -62.20 37.87
C GLY A 335 6.40 -63.34 37.94
N ILE A 336 5.35 -63.21 37.11
CA ILE A 336 4.30 -64.27 37.01
C ILE A 336 4.89 -65.57 36.44
N GLN A 337 5.69 -65.49 35.37
CA GLN A 337 6.35 -66.68 34.78
C GLN A 337 7.29 -67.37 35.82
N THR A 338 8.01 -66.57 36.56
CA THR A 338 8.87 -67.08 37.66
C THR A 338 8.04 -67.74 38.77
N TYR A 339 6.92 -67.14 39.15
CA TYR A 339 5.99 -67.71 40.14
C TYR A 339 5.30 -69.01 39.63
N LEU A 340 4.88 -69.02 38.31
CA LEU A 340 4.20 -70.14 37.71
C LEU A 340 5.13 -71.31 37.36
N GLY A 341 6.42 -71.01 37.10
CA GLY A 341 7.45 -72.05 37.01
C GLY A 341 7.54 -72.89 38.28
N SER A 342 6.99 -72.37 39.39
CA SER A 342 6.89 -73.07 40.67
C SER A 342 5.54 -73.78 40.92
N ASN A 343 4.47 -73.50 40.12
CA ASN A 343 3.11 -74.05 40.31
C ASN A 343 2.31 -74.14 39.01
N GLY A 344 2.25 -75.31 38.40
CA GLY A 344 1.75 -75.56 37.02
C GLY A 344 0.26 -75.42 36.69
N VAL A 345 -0.62 -74.84 37.50
CA VAL A 345 -2.09 -74.91 37.29
C VAL A 345 -2.75 -73.56 36.89
N LEU A 346 -2.06 -72.42 37.05
CA LEU A 346 -2.69 -71.14 36.73
C LEU A 346 -2.24 -70.53 35.40
N THR A 347 -1.41 -71.26 34.67
CA THR A 347 -0.59 -70.76 33.55
C THR A 347 -1.37 -70.23 32.35
N GLY A 348 -2.45 -70.86 31.99
CA GLY A 348 -3.16 -70.49 30.73
C GLY A 348 -3.91 -69.14 30.78
N LYS A 349 -4.71 -68.93 31.85
CA LYS A 349 -5.54 -67.71 31.96
C LYS A 349 -4.77 -66.44 32.22
N VAL A 350 -3.69 -66.54 32.95
CA VAL A 350 -2.82 -65.36 33.26
C VAL A 350 -1.98 -64.97 32.01
N THR A 351 -1.52 -65.96 31.26
CA THR A 351 -0.83 -65.70 29.99
C THR A 351 -1.73 -65.01 28.95
N GLU A 352 -3.00 -65.40 28.85
CA GLU A 352 -3.99 -64.74 27.96
C GLU A 352 -4.21 -63.28 28.40
N TYR A 353 -4.32 -63.00 29.71
CA TYR A 353 -4.50 -61.64 30.21
C TYR A 353 -3.30 -60.75 29.92
N VAL A 354 -2.09 -61.24 30.17
CA VAL A 354 -0.84 -60.52 29.92
C VAL A 354 -0.63 -60.22 28.42
N ASN A 355 -0.94 -61.16 27.56
CA ASN A 355 -0.90 -60.97 26.12
C ASN A 355 -1.90 -59.89 25.65
N GLY A 356 -3.10 -59.88 26.27
CA GLY A 356 -4.11 -58.83 26.00
C GLY A 356 -3.60 -57.46 26.41
N VAL A 357 -2.99 -57.32 27.54
CA VAL A 357 -2.36 -56.05 28.02
C VAL A 357 -1.24 -55.61 27.08
N ASN A 358 -0.35 -56.50 26.67
CA ASN A 358 0.72 -56.16 25.73
C ASN A 358 0.19 -55.68 24.38
N THR A 359 -0.85 -56.31 23.84
CA THR A 359 -1.50 -55.87 22.58
C THR A 359 -2.10 -54.48 22.71
N PHE A 360 -2.74 -54.18 23.86
CA PHE A 360 -3.28 -52.85 24.15
C PHE A 360 -2.19 -51.78 24.18
N VAL A 361 -1.09 -52.06 24.87
CA VAL A 361 0.06 -51.13 25.02
C VAL A 361 0.73 -50.86 23.66
N LEU A 362 0.91 -51.90 22.83
CA LEU A 362 1.42 -51.72 21.48
C LEU A 362 0.49 -50.84 20.62
N GLY A 363 -0.81 -51.05 20.74
CA GLY A 363 -1.81 -50.22 20.06
C GLY A 363 -1.75 -48.75 20.52
N ALA A 364 -1.62 -48.49 21.81
CA ALA A 364 -1.47 -47.15 22.38
C ALA A 364 -0.17 -46.47 21.92
N LYS A 365 0.93 -47.24 21.85
CA LYS A 365 2.21 -46.72 21.31
C LYS A 365 2.13 -46.30 19.85
N SER A 366 1.52 -47.15 18.99
CA SER A 366 1.27 -46.82 17.59
C SER A 366 0.39 -45.55 17.42
N TYR A 367 -0.59 -45.36 18.31
CA TYR A 367 -1.42 -44.18 18.32
C TYR A 367 -0.59 -42.92 18.65
N THR A 368 0.29 -42.99 19.65
CA THR A 368 1.17 -41.90 20.03
C THR A 368 2.17 -41.54 18.93
N GLU A 369 2.78 -42.56 18.31
CA GLU A 369 3.68 -42.35 17.16
C GLU A 369 2.94 -41.69 15.97
N GLY A 370 1.69 -42.05 15.73
CA GLY A 370 0.82 -41.41 14.74
C GLY A 370 0.52 -39.93 15.06
N THR A 371 0.30 -39.60 16.33
CA THR A 371 0.09 -38.20 16.75
C THR A 371 1.37 -37.38 16.66
N ASP A 372 2.54 -37.94 16.96
CA ASP A 372 3.84 -37.30 16.79
C ASP A 372 4.14 -36.97 15.31
N GLN A 373 3.79 -37.89 14.40
CA GLN A 373 3.91 -37.67 12.96
C GLN A 373 2.97 -36.56 12.48
N LEU A 374 1.75 -36.47 13.01
CA LEU A 374 0.80 -35.42 12.67
C LEU A 374 1.26 -34.05 13.17
N CYS A 375 1.89 -33.99 14.35
CA CYS A 375 2.40 -32.74 14.95
C CYS A 375 3.75 -32.30 14.39
N GLY A 376 4.53 -33.21 13.82
CA GLY A 376 5.87 -32.93 13.26
C GLY A 376 5.87 -32.60 11.76
N GLY A 377 4.75 -32.68 11.08
CA GLY A 377 4.59 -32.48 9.64
C GLY A 377 4.02 -31.10 9.21
N GLY A 378 3.95 -30.12 10.15
CA GLY A 378 3.43 -28.77 9.92
C GLY A 378 4.51 -27.69 9.78
#